data_cd332b2ba154ad21887099ca22875e00
#
_entry.id   cd332b2ba154ad21887099ca22875e00
#
_cell.length_a   1.000
_cell.length_b   1.000
_cell.length_c   1.000
_cell.angle_alpha   90.00
_cell.angle_beta   90.00
_cell.angle_gamma   90.00
#
_symmetry.space_group_name_H-M   'P 1'
#
loop_
_entity.id
_entity.type
_entity.pdbx_description
1 polymer ?
#
loop_
_entity_poly.entity_id
_entity_poly.type
_entity_poly.pdbx_seq_one_letter_code
_entity_poly.pdbx_strand_id
1 'polypeptide(L)'
;GRIARVRHLELLLRAVEKLTFPFHLTIAGGEEKTSSVTRSGYIKELKELTEKLNLNSKVTFTGRKSQEELKTFYEMADVFVYPSEFENFGQPLIEAGAHGLPIIATPVGVARDIIIEGETGYLTSDDPGAMSDRIHLLRDNNLRKQMGVQIKNLIKEKFDWENIMGQYISLYNSL
;
A
#
# COMPACT_ATOMS: atom_id res chain seq x y z
N GLY A 1 4.22 6.70 -5.05
CA GLY A 1 3.61 7.87 -4.39
C GLY A 1 4.64 8.84 -3.81
N ARG A 2 4.18 9.83 -3.03
CA ARG A 2 5.07 10.74 -2.29
C ARG A 2 5.64 10.04 -1.06
N ILE A 3 6.96 10.09 -0.89
CA ILE A 3 7.64 9.61 0.32
C ILE A 3 7.70 10.78 1.31
N ALA A 4 6.98 10.66 2.42
CA ALA A 4 6.90 11.64 3.49
C ALA A 4 6.74 10.90 4.83
N ARG A 5 7.08 11.55 5.96
CA ARG A 5 7.02 10.92 7.30
C ARG A 5 5.64 10.34 7.64
N VAL A 6 4.58 11.05 7.25
CA VAL A 6 3.20 10.58 7.42
C VAL A 6 2.93 9.22 6.77
N ARG A 7 3.78 8.75 5.84
CA ARG A 7 3.68 7.41 5.24
C ARG A 7 4.28 6.31 6.09
N HIS A 8 4.96 6.66 7.17
CA HIS A 8 5.48 5.79 8.22
C HIS A 8 6.23 4.55 7.68
N LEU A 9 7.10 4.78 6.67
CA LEU A 9 7.82 3.68 6.01
C LEU A 9 8.86 3.02 6.93
N GLU A 10 9.31 3.67 7.98
CA GLU A 10 10.14 3.08 9.04
C GLU A 10 9.43 1.95 9.77
N LEU A 11 8.10 2.03 9.95
CA LEU A 11 7.29 0.94 10.49
C LEU A 11 7.41 -0.31 9.60
N LEU A 12 7.24 -0.12 8.28
CA LEU A 12 7.36 -1.21 7.32
C LEU A 12 8.75 -1.83 7.30
N LEU A 13 9.82 -0.99 7.32
CA LEU A 13 11.20 -1.50 7.38
C LEU A 13 11.45 -2.36 8.62
N ARG A 14 10.94 -1.94 9.77
CA ARG A 14 11.03 -2.72 11.02
C ARG A 14 10.15 -3.97 11.01
N ALA A 15 9.03 -3.95 10.29
CA ALA A 15 8.17 -5.12 10.14
C ALA A 15 8.84 -6.18 9.25
N VAL A 16 9.39 -5.78 8.10
CA VAL A 16 10.02 -6.74 7.18
C VAL A 16 11.36 -7.29 7.70
N GLU A 17 12.05 -6.56 8.57
CA GLU A 17 13.24 -7.04 9.27
C GLU A 17 12.95 -8.31 10.10
N LYS A 18 11.74 -8.46 10.63
CA LYS A 18 11.31 -9.62 11.41
C LYS A 18 10.97 -10.85 10.56
N LEU A 19 10.88 -10.71 9.24
CA LEU A 19 10.52 -11.83 8.35
C LEU A 19 11.66 -12.85 8.24
N THR A 20 11.31 -14.13 8.40
CA THR A 20 12.23 -15.26 8.37
C THR A 20 12.32 -15.99 7.02
N PHE A 21 11.56 -15.52 6.03
CA PHE A 21 11.54 -16.07 4.67
C PHE A 21 12.09 -15.07 3.64
N PRO A 22 12.50 -15.52 2.45
CA PRO A 22 12.97 -14.63 1.39
C PRO A 22 11.86 -13.66 0.96
N PHE A 23 12.21 -12.38 0.85
CA PHE A 23 11.33 -11.33 0.34
C PHE A 23 12.14 -10.26 -0.39
N HIS A 24 11.46 -9.45 -1.16
CA HIS A 24 11.99 -8.21 -1.71
C HIS A 24 10.97 -7.08 -1.52
N LEU A 25 11.38 -5.98 -0.91
CA LEU A 25 10.55 -4.79 -0.70
C LEU A 25 10.92 -3.71 -1.73
N THR A 26 9.95 -3.27 -2.49
CA THR A 26 10.09 -2.14 -3.41
C THR A 26 9.35 -0.92 -2.87
N ILE A 27 10.07 0.17 -2.63
CA ILE A 27 9.53 1.46 -2.20
C ILE A 27 9.54 2.41 -3.40
N ALA A 28 8.36 2.61 -4.02
CA ALA A 28 8.21 3.45 -5.20
C ALA A 28 7.70 4.85 -4.83
N GLY A 29 8.55 5.85 -5.03
CA GLY A 29 8.20 7.23 -4.74
C GLY A 29 9.39 8.15 -4.61
N GLY A 30 9.12 9.44 -4.43
CA GLY A 30 10.13 10.47 -4.22
C GLY A 30 9.70 11.52 -3.20
N GLU A 31 10.67 12.26 -2.66
CA GLU A 31 10.40 13.45 -1.85
C GLU A 31 9.97 14.62 -2.72
N GLU A 32 9.03 15.41 -2.24
CA GLU A 32 8.72 16.72 -2.82
C GLU A 32 9.43 17.81 -2.03
N LYS A 33 10.18 18.65 -2.76
CA LYS A 33 10.95 19.74 -2.16
C LYS A 33 10.08 20.92 -1.68
N THR A 34 8.78 20.92 -2.00
CA THR A 34 7.92 22.11 -1.92
C THR A 34 6.85 22.09 -0.83
N SER A 35 6.71 21.05 -0.01
CA SER A 35 5.72 21.05 1.05
C SER A 35 6.36 21.29 2.41
N SER A 36 5.78 22.20 3.19
CA SER A 36 6.15 22.48 4.58
C SER A 36 6.08 21.24 5.52
N VAL A 37 5.39 20.20 5.08
CA VAL A 37 5.23 18.93 5.77
C VAL A 37 6.35 17.93 5.44
N THR A 38 7.09 18.16 4.34
CA THR A 38 8.23 17.33 3.95
C THR A 38 9.52 18.00 4.40
N ARG A 39 10.00 17.66 5.59
CA ARG A 39 11.41 17.90 5.91
C ARG A 39 12.23 17.10 4.91
N SER A 40 13.08 17.80 4.11
CA SER A 40 14.03 17.16 3.21
C SER A 40 14.91 16.19 4.01
N GLY A 41 15.18 15.02 3.45
CA GLY A 41 16.08 14.04 4.06
C GLY A 41 15.42 12.78 4.61
N TYR A 42 14.10 12.63 4.54
CA TYR A 42 13.44 11.42 5.03
C TYR A 42 13.84 10.16 4.26
N ILE A 43 14.04 10.25 2.92
CA ILE A 43 14.60 9.14 2.13
C ILE A 43 16.00 8.76 2.61
N LYS A 44 16.83 9.74 3.00
CA LYS A 44 18.16 9.47 3.54
C LYS A 44 18.06 8.71 4.85
N GLU A 45 17.20 9.14 5.76
CA GLU A 45 16.95 8.45 7.04
C GLU A 45 16.45 7.02 6.83
N LEU A 46 15.54 6.81 5.87
CA LEU A 46 15.05 5.46 5.53
C LEU A 46 16.17 4.56 4.98
N LYS A 47 17.07 5.10 4.16
CA LYS A 47 18.23 4.35 3.67
C LYS A 47 19.21 4.00 4.80
N GLU A 48 19.51 4.93 5.68
CA GLU A 48 20.33 4.69 6.88
C GLU A 48 19.70 3.64 7.80
N LEU A 49 18.37 3.67 7.96
CA LEU A 49 17.64 2.64 8.70
C LEU A 49 17.72 1.29 8.00
N THR A 50 17.57 1.25 6.66
CA THR A 50 17.69 0.03 5.86
C THR A 50 19.06 -0.63 6.05
N GLU A 51 20.13 0.17 6.05
CA GLU A 51 21.49 -0.29 6.32
C GLU A 51 21.64 -0.82 7.74
N LYS A 52 21.17 -0.07 8.74
CA LYS A 52 21.20 -0.46 10.17
C LYS A 52 20.47 -1.78 10.42
N LEU A 53 19.40 -2.06 9.70
CA LEU A 53 18.63 -3.30 9.80
C LEU A 53 19.17 -4.44 8.89
N ASN A 54 20.31 -4.24 8.21
CA ASN A 54 20.90 -5.19 7.27
C ASN A 54 19.94 -5.61 6.12
N LEU A 55 19.17 -4.67 5.61
CA LEU A 55 18.15 -4.90 4.57
C LEU A 55 18.57 -4.42 3.17
N ASN A 56 19.82 -3.95 2.96
CA ASN A 56 20.29 -3.35 1.71
C ASN A 56 20.08 -4.23 0.47
N SER A 57 20.24 -5.54 0.61
CA SER A 57 20.02 -6.50 -0.48
C SER A 57 18.54 -6.86 -0.70
N LYS A 58 17.65 -6.46 0.21
CA LYS A 58 16.23 -6.85 0.22
C LYS A 58 15.29 -5.66 -0.05
N VAL A 59 15.78 -4.42 -0.02
CA VAL A 59 14.97 -3.21 -0.18
C VAL A 59 15.48 -2.37 -1.34
N THR A 60 14.59 -2.00 -2.24
CA THR A 60 14.87 -1.11 -3.37
C THR A 60 14.06 0.16 -3.27
N PHE A 61 14.73 1.32 -3.32
CA PHE A 61 14.11 2.63 -3.48
C PHE A 61 14.17 3.03 -4.95
N THR A 62 13.04 3.08 -5.64
CA THR A 62 13.00 3.29 -7.09
C THR A 62 13.00 4.74 -7.53
N GLY A 63 12.78 5.68 -6.57
CA GLY A 63 12.51 7.07 -6.91
C GLY A 63 11.10 7.26 -7.49
N ARG A 64 10.85 8.45 -8.04
CA ARG A 64 9.59 8.75 -8.73
C ARG A 64 9.44 7.89 -9.96
N LYS A 65 8.20 7.43 -10.19
CA LYS A 65 7.80 6.62 -11.32
C LYS A 65 6.59 7.25 -12.03
N SER A 66 6.53 7.09 -13.34
CA SER A 66 5.32 7.39 -14.13
C SER A 66 4.20 6.40 -13.78
N GLN A 67 2.97 6.72 -14.17
CA GLN A 67 1.83 5.80 -13.98
C GLN A 67 2.05 4.47 -14.70
N GLU A 68 2.64 4.52 -15.89
CA GLU A 68 2.94 3.32 -16.68
C GLU A 68 3.99 2.41 -15.99
N GLU A 69 5.05 3.02 -15.45
CA GLU A 69 6.03 2.29 -14.65
C GLU A 69 5.43 1.73 -13.36
N LEU A 70 4.53 2.47 -12.67
CA LEU A 70 3.86 2.01 -11.46
C LEU A 70 2.99 0.79 -11.74
N LYS A 71 2.31 0.74 -12.89
CA LYS A 71 1.54 -0.42 -13.33
C LYS A 71 2.39 -1.69 -13.30
N THR A 72 3.60 -1.64 -13.86
CA THR A 72 4.53 -2.78 -13.86
C THR A 72 4.86 -3.25 -12.44
N PHE A 73 5.09 -2.31 -11.50
CA PHE A 73 5.34 -2.68 -10.10
C PHE A 73 4.13 -3.34 -9.44
N TYR A 74 2.90 -2.86 -9.71
CA TYR A 74 1.70 -3.52 -9.20
C TYR A 74 1.52 -4.92 -9.79
N GLU A 75 1.80 -5.11 -11.08
CA GLU A 75 1.70 -6.41 -11.75
C GLU A 75 2.73 -7.44 -11.26
N MET A 76 3.90 -6.98 -10.81
CA MET A 76 4.98 -7.84 -10.31
C MET A 76 4.91 -8.12 -8.81
N ALA A 77 4.11 -7.37 -8.07
CA ALA A 77 4.04 -7.50 -6.61
C ALA A 77 3.13 -8.67 -6.20
N ASP A 78 3.41 -9.22 -5.02
CA ASP A 78 2.58 -10.23 -4.37
C ASP A 78 1.60 -9.63 -3.36
N VAL A 79 1.99 -8.54 -2.71
CA VAL A 79 1.26 -7.87 -1.62
C VAL A 79 1.53 -6.38 -1.68
N PHE A 80 0.51 -5.58 -1.41
CA PHE A 80 0.67 -4.15 -1.22
C PHE A 80 0.57 -3.78 0.25
N VAL A 81 1.59 -3.06 0.76
CA VAL A 81 1.62 -2.64 2.18
C VAL A 81 1.56 -1.11 2.26
N TYR A 82 0.65 -0.59 3.07
CA TYR A 82 0.40 0.84 3.23
C TYR A 82 0.38 1.25 4.70
N PRO A 83 1.53 1.57 5.29
CA PRO A 83 1.69 1.82 6.74
C PRO A 83 1.43 3.28 7.14
N SER A 84 0.63 4.03 6.42
CA SER A 84 0.46 5.46 6.63
C SER A 84 -0.21 5.78 7.96
N GLU A 85 0.26 6.81 8.66
CA GLU A 85 -0.38 7.33 9.88
C GLU A 85 -1.66 8.12 9.56
N PHE A 86 -1.67 8.78 8.41
CA PHE A 86 -2.80 9.60 7.99
C PHE A 86 -2.94 9.58 6.46
N GLU A 87 -4.17 9.51 6.01
CA GLU A 87 -4.54 9.62 4.62
C GLU A 87 -5.98 10.16 4.49
N ASN A 88 -6.20 11.09 3.57
CA ASN A 88 -7.55 11.55 3.28
C ASN A 88 -8.37 10.52 2.49
N PHE A 89 -7.81 10.00 1.43
CA PHE A 89 -8.45 9.00 0.57
C PHE A 89 -7.61 7.74 0.41
N GLY A 90 -6.39 7.84 -0.11
CA GLY A 90 -5.51 6.69 -0.30
C GLY A 90 -5.60 6.06 -1.68
N GLN A 91 -5.51 6.88 -2.73
CA GLN A 91 -5.54 6.42 -4.11
C GLN A 91 -4.64 5.20 -4.39
N PRO A 92 -3.41 5.06 -3.83
CA PRO A 92 -2.59 3.86 -4.03
C PRO A 92 -3.23 2.56 -3.55
N LEU A 93 -4.14 2.62 -2.57
CA LEU A 93 -4.89 1.44 -2.11
C LEU A 93 -5.88 0.96 -3.19
N ILE A 94 -6.57 1.91 -3.85
CA ILE A 94 -7.47 1.61 -4.96
C ILE A 94 -6.70 1.05 -6.16
N GLU A 95 -5.56 1.68 -6.49
CA GLU A 95 -4.69 1.24 -7.59
C GLU A 95 -4.19 -0.19 -7.35
N ALA A 96 -3.67 -0.50 -6.17
CA ALA A 96 -3.21 -1.83 -5.81
C ALA A 96 -4.36 -2.87 -5.86
N GLY A 97 -5.52 -2.53 -5.31
CA GLY A 97 -6.69 -3.39 -5.33
C GLY A 97 -7.21 -3.66 -6.74
N ALA A 98 -7.20 -2.65 -7.62
CA ALA A 98 -7.57 -2.80 -9.03
C ALA A 98 -6.65 -3.77 -9.79
N HIS A 99 -5.38 -3.87 -9.37
CA HIS A 99 -4.42 -4.85 -9.88
C HIS A 99 -4.55 -6.23 -9.21
N GLY A 100 -5.45 -6.38 -8.23
CA GLY A 100 -5.69 -7.65 -7.54
C GLY A 100 -4.62 -7.98 -6.50
N LEU A 101 -3.99 -6.99 -5.91
CA LEU A 101 -3.05 -7.19 -4.81
C LEU A 101 -3.78 -7.23 -3.48
N PRO A 102 -3.59 -8.28 -2.65
CA PRO A 102 -4.00 -8.25 -1.26
C PRO A 102 -3.34 -7.07 -0.55
N ILE A 103 -4.12 -6.37 0.29
CA ILE A 103 -3.66 -5.13 0.93
C ILE A 103 -3.45 -5.36 2.42
N ILE A 104 -2.30 -4.90 2.93
CA ILE A 104 -2.06 -4.73 4.36
C ILE A 104 -1.95 -3.22 4.61
N ALA A 105 -2.80 -2.65 5.44
CA ALA A 105 -2.78 -1.22 5.70
C ALA A 105 -3.13 -0.89 7.16
N THR A 106 -2.63 0.24 7.61
CA THR A 106 -3.20 0.93 8.77
C THR A 106 -4.62 1.43 8.44
N PRO A 107 -5.50 1.60 9.42
CA PRO A 107 -6.90 1.93 9.19
C PRO A 107 -7.11 3.42 8.84
N VAL A 108 -6.54 3.86 7.71
CA VAL A 108 -6.57 5.26 7.22
C VAL A 108 -7.25 5.37 5.86
N GLY A 109 -7.84 6.51 5.58
CA GLY A 109 -8.52 6.78 4.31
C GLY A 109 -9.49 5.67 3.94
N VAL A 110 -9.50 5.29 2.68
CA VAL A 110 -10.38 4.25 2.11
C VAL A 110 -10.04 2.82 2.57
N ALA A 111 -8.94 2.61 3.29
CA ALA A 111 -8.56 1.28 3.76
C ALA A 111 -9.69 0.59 4.54
N ARG A 112 -10.43 1.33 5.38
CA ARG A 112 -11.57 0.81 6.16
C ARG A 112 -12.76 0.37 5.31
N ASP A 113 -12.89 0.91 4.11
CA ASP A 113 -14.04 0.66 3.23
C ASP A 113 -13.78 -0.49 2.25
N ILE A 114 -12.49 -0.82 2.02
CA ILE A 114 -12.09 -1.83 1.04
C ILE A 114 -11.40 -3.06 1.65
N ILE A 115 -10.88 -2.95 2.88
CA ILE A 115 -10.25 -4.09 3.54
C ILE A 115 -11.30 -4.81 4.38
N ILE A 116 -11.69 -5.98 3.89
CA ILE A 116 -12.47 -6.98 4.61
C ILE A 116 -11.48 -8.00 5.15
N GLU A 117 -11.39 -8.08 6.48
CA GLU A 117 -10.37 -8.88 7.19
C GLU A 117 -10.39 -10.35 6.75
N GLY A 118 -9.26 -10.82 6.22
CA GLY A 118 -9.12 -12.19 5.72
C GLY A 118 -9.70 -12.45 4.32
N GLU A 119 -10.41 -11.48 3.71
CA GLU A 119 -11.02 -11.63 2.39
C GLU A 119 -10.35 -10.79 1.30
N THR A 120 -10.09 -9.51 1.57
CA THR A 120 -9.47 -8.59 0.62
C THR A 120 -8.09 -8.11 1.08
N GLY A 121 -7.75 -8.35 2.35
CA GLY A 121 -6.51 -7.93 2.96
C GLY A 121 -6.59 -7.97 4.48
N TYR A 122 -5.71 -7.22 5.12
CA TYR A 122 -5.62 -7.10 6.57
C TYR A 122 -5.43 -5.67 7.01
N LEU A 123 -6.18 -5.24 8.01
CA LEU A 123 -5.83 -4.05 8.77
C LEU A 123 -4.76 -4.40 9.81
N THR A 124 -3.88 -3.45 10.09
CA THR A 124 -2.82 -3.60 11.09
C THR A 124 -2.72 -2.35 11.97
N SER A 125 -2.26 -2.54 13.19
CA SER A 125 -1.89 -1.42 14.06
C SER A 125 -0.56 -0.82 13.65
N ASP A 126 -0.20 0.31 14.28
CA ASP A 126 1.11 0.96 14.20
C ASP A 126 2.15 0.20 15.07
N ASP A 127 2.28 -1.10 14.81
CA ASP A 127 3.24 -1.98 15.47
C ASP A 127 3.96 -2.86 14.43
N PRO A 128 5.32 -2.89 14.43
CA PRO A 128 6.08 -3.67 13.47
C PRO A 128 5.83 -5.17 13.56
N GLY A 129 5.53 -5.69 14.76
CA GLY A 129 5.21 -7.10 14.98
C GLY A 129 3.88 -7.46 14.34
N ALA A 130 2.83 -6.70 14.66
CA ALA A 130 1.50 -6.89 14.09
C ALA A 130 1.52 -6.83 12.55
N MET A 131 2.26 -5.88 11.97
CA MET A 131 2.41 -5.78 10.50
C MET A 131 3.18 -6.98 9.94
N SER A 132 4.26 -7.42 10.60
CA SER A 132 5.03 -8.60 10.21
C SER A 132 4.16 -9.86 10.21
N ASP A 133 3.30 -10.03 11.22
CA ASP A 133 2.38 -11.17 11.32
C ASP A 133 1.39 -11.19 10.15
N ARG A 134 0.85 -10.04 9.74
CA ARG A 134 -0.02 -9.93 8.57
C ARG A 134 0.70 -10.27 7.27
N ILE A 135 1.94 -9.84 7.10
CA ILE A 135 2.78 -10.20 5.96
C ILE A 135 3.05 -11.72 5.96
N HIS A 136 3.25 -12.32 7.12
CA HIS A 136 3.47 -13.76 7.27
C HIS A 136 2.28 -14.60 6.80
N LEU A 137 1.04 -14.17 7.11
CA LEU A 137 -0.17 -14.84 6.63
C LEU A 137 -0.23 -14.86 5.09
N LEU A 138 0.19 -13.79 4.45
CA LEU A 138 0.20 -13.67 2.99
C LEU A 138 1.40 -14.37 2.31
N ARG A 139 2.15 -15.21 3.03
CA ARG A 139 3.07 -16.16 2.44
C ARG A 139 2.36 -17.27 1.65
N ASP A 140 1.13 -17.59 2.02
CA ASP A 140 0.29 -18.56 1.31
C ASP A 140 -0.14 -17.99 -0.06
N ASN A 141 0.32 -18.61 -1.13
CA ASN A 141 0.01 -18.20 -2.49
C ASN A 141 -1.48 -18.36 -2.86
N ASN A 142 -2.16 -19.38 -2.31
CA ASN A 142 -3.59 -19.58 -2.57
C ASN A 142 -4.40 -18.49 -1.91
N LEU A 143 -4.06 -18.14 -0.67
CA LEU A 143 -4.69 -17.05 0.06
C LEU A 143 -4.51 -15.71 -0.69
N ARG A 144 -3.28 -15.40 -1.16
CA ARG A 144 -3.04 -14.19 -1.95
C ARG A 144 -3.90 -14.13 -3.22
N LYS A 145 -4.00 -15.25 -3.95
CA LYS A 145 -4.82 -15.32 -5.17
C LYS A 145 -6.30 -15.12 -4.88
N GLN A 146 -6.82 -15.74 -3.83
CA GLN A 146 -8.21 -15.58 -3.41
C GLN A 146 -8.50 -14.11 -3.04
N MET A 147 -7.69 -13.54 -2.17
CA MET A 147 -7.82 -12.13 -1.77
C MET A 147 -7.67 -11.19 -2.97
N GLY A 148 -6.75 -11.47 -3.88
CA GLY A 148 -6.54 -10.67 -5.08
C GLY A 148 -7.77 -10.61 -5.97
N VAL A 149 -8.48 -11.73 -6.14
CA VAL A 149 -9.75 -11.76 -6.88
C VAL A 149 -10.82 -10.95 -6.15
N GLN A 150 -10.95 -11.12 -4.83
CA GLN A 150 -11.97 -10.45 -4.03
C GLN A 150 -11.77 -8.93 -4.02
N ILE A 151 -10.55 -8.47 -3.75
CA ILE A 151 -10.26 -7.02 -3.74
C ILE A 151 -10.49 -6.39 -5.11
N LYS A 152 -10.08 -7.06 -6.19
CA LYS A 152 -10.27 -6.55 -7.55
C LYS A 152 -11.75 -6.37 -7.90
N ASN A 153 -12.58 -7.35 -7.53
CA ASN A 153 -14.03 -7.27 -7.73
C ASN A 153 -14.65 -6.15 -6.91
N LEU A 154 -14.26 -6.02 -5.64
CA LEU A 154 -14.75 -4.96 -4.76
C LEU A 154 -14.38 -3.56 -5.29
N ILE A 155 -13.13 -3.38 -5.75
CA ILE A 155 -12.70 -2.10 -6.33
C ILE A 155 -13.50 -1.78 -7.60
N LYS A 156 -13.70 -2.75 -8.46
CA LYS A 156 -14.50 -2.56 -9.67
C LYS A 156 -15.95 -2.18 -9.34
N GLU A 157 -16.54 -2.83 -8.37
CA GLU A 157 -17.92 -2.55 -7.94
C GLU A 157 -18.07 -1.14 -7.37
N LYS A 158 -17.16 -0.75 -6.46
CA LYS A 158 -17.29 0.50 -5.70
C LYS A 158 -16.72 1.73 -6.40
N PHE A 159 -15.68 1.56 -7.23
CA PHE A 159 -14.87 2.68 -7.75
C PHE A 159 -14.78 2.71 -9.29
N ASP A 160 -15.54 1.86 -9.99
CA ASP A 160 -15.67 1.96 -11.44
C ASP A 160 -16.39 3.26 -11.82
N TRP A 161 -15.83 3.97 -12.78
CA TRP A 161 -16.32 5.28 -13.18
C TRP A 161 -17.76 5.22 -13.73
N GLU A 162 -18.11 4.18 -14.47
CA GLU A 162 -19.47 4.01 -15.00
C GLU A 162 -20.49 3.86 -13.88
N ASN A 163 -20.15 3.08 -12.84
CA ASN A 163 -21.00 2.91 -11.66
C ASN A 163 -21.18 4.23 -10.88
N ILE A 164 -20.10 4.97 -10.68
CA ILE A 164 -20.13 6.27 -10.00
C ILE A 164 -20.96 7.27 -10.79
N MET A 165 -20.74 7.38 -12.11
CA MET A 165 -21.52 8.27 -12.97
C MET A 165 -23.00 7.93 -12.99
N GLY A 166 -23.36 6.64 -12.99
CA GLY A 166 -24.74 6.19 -12.86
C GLY A 166 -25.42 6.70 -11.58
N GLN A 167 -24.72 6.67 -10.46
CA GLN A 167 -25.21 7.20 -9.18
C GLN A 167 -25.43 8.71 -9.23
N TYR A 168 -24.48 9.47 -9.80
CA TYR A 168 -24.63 10.93 -9.98
C TYR A 168 -25.81 11.28 -10.88
N ILE A 169 -25.96 10.61 -12.02
CA ILE A 169 -27.10 10.85 -12.94
C ILE A 169 -28.43 10.54 -12.23
N SER A 170 -28.51 9.45 -11.49
CA SER A 170 -29.71 9.10 -10.73
C SER A 170 -30.05 10.15 -9.67
N LEU A 171 -29.04 10.66 -8.96
CA LEU A 171 -29.24 11.73 -7.97
C LEU A 171 -29.75 13.00 -8.63
N TYR A 172 -29.15 13.45 -9.73
CA TYR A 172 -29.60 14.65 -10.45
C TYR A 172 -31.03 14.53 -10.99
N ASN A 173 -31.43 13.35 -11.45
CA ASN A 173 -32.78 13.11 -11.97
C ASN A 173 -33.83 13.02 -10.84
N SER A 174 -33.43 12.90 -9.58
CA SER A 174 -34.32 12.84 -8.42
C SER A 174 -34.58 14.20 -7.76
N LEU A 175 -33.85 15.23 -8.20
CA LEU A 175 -34.01 16.64 -7.75
C LEU A 175 -35.04 17.40 -8.60
#